data_05d45812aa9c0e98aff5a5cf7c1112a0
#
_entry.id   05d45812aa9c0e98aff5a5cf7c1112a0
#
_cell.length_a   1.000
_cell.length_b   1.000
_cell.length_c   1.000
_cell.angle_alpha   90.00
_cell.angle_beta   90.00
_cell.angle_gamma   90.00
#
_symmetry.space_group_name_H-M   'P 1'
#
loop_
_entity.id
_entity.type
_entity.pdbx_description
1 polymer ?
#
loop_
_entity_poly.entity_id
_entity_poly.type
_entity_poly.pdbx_seq_one_letter_code
_entity_poly.pdbx_strand_id
1 'polypeptide(L)'
;ICSWKHKGTPERIQQACAGGYEDRVEVITHDLTAPLTETTKKRLGRINYILNIASNSHVDRSIEDPVPFVEGNVSLVLNMLELAREFKPSLFLQFSTDEVYGPAPKGVDFEEWSTIIPSNPYSASKAAQEAIAISYWRTYGVPVVITNTMNLFGQTQDPEKYIARLIRNIHNDDVVIVHGKERDIGSRFYLHARNGADAVLFIVKNLPPVHYEEDVNMVPDRYNIVGDVELDNLELAEMVARMMGRTLNYKLKNF
;
A
#
# COMPACT_ATOMS: atom_id res chain seq x y z
N ILE A 1 -4.35 -14.30 3.55
CA ILE A 1 -4.46 -14.95 2.20
C ILE A 1 -3.42 -14.34 1.29
N CYS A 2 -2.74 -15.16 0.49
CA CYS A 2 -1.73 -14.72 -0.48
C CYS A 2 -1.65 -15.65 -1.69
N SER A 3 -1.17 -15.12 -2.83
CA SER A 3 -1.09 -15.89 -4.09
C SER A 3 0.29 -16.46 -4.39
N TRP A 4 1.35 -16.01 -3.71
CA TRP A 4 2.76 -16.33 -4.00
C TRP A 4 3.21 -16.01 -5.43
N LYS A 5 2.45 -15.21 -6.17
CA LYS A 5 2.70 -14.96 -7.60
C LYS A 5 3.88 -14.02 -7.89
N HIS A 6 4.31 -13.24 -6.92
CA HIS A 6 5.41 -12.30 -7.10
C HIS A 6 6.57 -12.64 -6.16
N LYS A 7 7.01 -11.68 -5.38
CA LYS A 7 8.17 -11.86 -4.49
C LYS A 7 7.78 -12.26 -3.05
N GLY A 8 6.53 -12.64 -2.83
CA GLY A 8 6.10 -13.27 -1.59
C GLY A 8 6.67 -14.68 -1.49
N THR A 9 7.35 -15.00 -0.39
CA THR A 9 7.87 -16.34 -0.12
C THR A 9 7.48 -16.81 1.27
N PRO A 10 7.34 -18.14 1.48
CA PRO A 10 7.07 -18.70 2.80
C PRO A 10 8.11 -18.29 3.86
N GLU A 11 9.38 -18.16 3.45
CA GLU A 11 10.48 -17.80 4.33
C GLU A 11 10.30 -16.41 4.96
N ARG A 12 9.70 -15.46 4.22
CA ARG A 12 9.39 -14.11 4.74
C ARG A 12 8.36 -14.16 5.86
N ILE A 13 7.37 -15.05 5.74
CA ILE A 13 6.37 -15.24 6.79
C ILE A 13 7.01 -15.92 7.98
N GLN A 14 7.83 -16.96 7.77
CA GLN A 14 8.57 -17.60 8.86
C GLN A 14 9.43 -16.59 9.61
N GLN A 15 10.18 -15.73 8.91
CA GLN A 15 10.97 -14.67 9.54
C GLN A 15 10.10 -13.68 10.32
N ALA A 16 8.95 -13.29 9.80
CA ALA A 16 8.04 -12.38 10.48
C ALA A 16 7.38 -13.01 11.73
N CYS A 17 7.18 -14.33 11.72
CA CYS A 17 6.59 -15.08 12.82
C CYS A 17 7.64 -15.62 13.81
N ALA A 18 8.94 -15.62 13.45
CA ALA A 18 10.01 -16.08 14.31
C ALA A 18 10.04 -15.29 15.62
N GLY A 19 9.69 -15.92 16.72
CA GLY A 19 9.55 -15.26 18.03
C GLY A 19 8.26 -15.67 18.76
N GLY A 20 7.61 -16.75 18.34
CA GLY A 20 6.47 -17.34 19.03
C GLY A 20 5.11 -16.92 18.48
N TYR A 21 5.05 -16.52 17.21
CA TYR A 21 3.79 -16.17 16.54
C TYR A 21 3.34 -17.20 15.51
N GLU A 22 4.07 -18.31 15.32
CA GLU A 22 3.84 -19.36 14.32
C GLU A 22 2.45 -19.95 14.43
N ASP A 23 2.02 -20.26 15.64
CA ASP A 23 0.69 -20.86 15.94
C ASP A 23 -0.48 -19.85 15.81
N ARG A 24 -0.16 -18.57 15.59
CA ARG A 24 -1.16 -17.49 15.49
C ARG A 24 -1.39 -17.03 14.07
N VAL A 25 -0.63 -17.54 13.11
CA VAL A 25 -0.69 -17.14 11.71
C VAL A 25 -0.99 -18.35 10.84
N GLU A 26 -2.15 -18.34 10.22
CA GLU A 26 -2.53 -19.33 9.22
C GLU A 26 -2.39 -18.72 7.83
N VAL A 27 -1.66 -19.42 6.94
CA VAL A 27 -1.48 -18.97 5.55
C VAL A 27 -2.39 -19.76 4.63
N ILE A 28 -3.24 -19.04 3.90
CA ILE A 28 -4.12 -19.62 2.90
C ILE A 28 -3.66 -19.15 1.53
N THR A 29 -3.27 -20.10 0.67
CA THR A 29 -2.87 -19.80 -0.71
C THR A 29 -4.12 -19.67 -1.58
N HIS A 30 -4.33 -18.47 -2.12
CA HIS A 30 -5.42 -18.18 -3.05
C HIS A 30 -5.10 -16.95 -3.88
N ASP A 31 -5.52 -16.96 -5.15
CA ASP A 31 -5.47 -15.78 -6.02
C ASP A 31 -6.71 -14.91 -5.78
N LEU A 32 -6.52 -13.77 -5.13
CA LEU A 32 -7.63 -12.87 -4.79
C LEU A 32 -8.30 -12.21 -6.02
N THR A 33 -7.73 -12.32 -7.21
CA THR A 33 -8.42 -11.92 -8.46
C THR A 33 -9.55 -12.86 -8.84
N ALA A 34 -9.61 -14.04 -8.21
CA ALA A 34 -10.70 -15.00 -8.34
C ALA A 34 -11.55 -15.04 -7.06
N PRO A 35 -12.86 -15.34 -7.15
CA PRO A 35 -13.71 -15.53 -5.99
C PRO A 35 -13.19 -16.64 -5.06
N LEU A 36 -13.33 -16.46 -3.75
CA LEU A 36 -12.96 -17.51 -2.80
C LEU A 36 -13.88 -18.70 -2.92
N THR A 37 -13.28 -19.91 -2.91
CA THR A 37 -14.04 -21.15 -2.92
C THR A 37 -14.77 -21.38 -1.59
N GLU A 38 -15.86 -22.14 -1.60
CA GLU A 38 -16.59 -22.50 -0.37
C GLU A 38 -15.71 -23.23 0.64
N THR A 39 -14.74 -24.03 0.16
CA THR A 39 -13.75 -24.69 1.02
C THR A 39 -12.86 -23.67 1.71
N THR A 40 -12.38 -22.66 0.98
CA THR A 40 -11.57 -21.58 1.55
C THR A 40 -12.37 -20.76 2.55
N LYS A 41 -13.61 -20.40 2.22
CA LYS A 41 -14.50 -19.67 3.12
C LYS A 41 -14.77 -20.43 4.43
N LYS A 42 -15.04 -21.74 4.36
CA LYS A 42 -15.22 -22.59 5.55
C LYS A 42 -13.97 -22.62 6.42
N ARG A 43 -12.79 -22.67 5.80
CA ARG A 43 -11.51 -22.65 6.52
C ARG A 43 -11.25 -21.32 7.23
N LEU A 44 -11.67 -20.20 6.66
CA LEU A 44 -11.55 -18.89 7.30
C LEU A 44 -12.35 -18.77 8.61
N GLY A 45 -13.47 -19.48 8.73
CA GLY A 45 -14.33 -19.38 9.90
C GLY A 45 -14.87 -17.97 10.14
N ARG A 46 -14.94 -17.53 11.39
CA ARG A 46 -15.40 -16.18 11.74
C ARG A 46 -14.31 -15.16 11.47
N ILE A 47 -14.64 -14.12 10.71
CA ILE A 47 -13.76 -12.99 10.40
C ILE A 47 -14.24 -11.75 11.15
N ASN A 48 -13.39 -11.16 11.98
CA ASN A 48 -13.69 -9.91 12.69
C ASN A 48 -13.21 -8.69 11.90
N TYR A 49 -12.04 -8.78 11.26
CA TYR A 49 -11.43 -7.68 10.49
C TYR A 49 -10.91 -8.18 9.16
N ILE A 50 -11.08 -7.39 8.13
CA ILE A 50 -10.45 -7.62 6.82
C ILE A 50 -9.51 -6.46 6.54
N LEU A 51 -8.21 -6.75 6.41
CA LEU A 51 -7.20 -5.77 5.99
C LEU A 51 -6.83 -6.08 4.55
N ASN A 52 -7.43 -5.35 3.61
CA ASN A 52 -7.20 -5.53 2.18
C ASN A 52 -5.95 -4.76 1.73
N ILE A 53 -4.78 -5.38 1.91
CA ILE A 53 -3.46 -4.80 1.59
C ILE A 53 -2.93 -5.31 0.25
N ALA A 54 -3.41 -6.47 -0.21
CA ALA A 54 -2.96 -7.07 -1.45
C ALA A 54 -3.27 -6.19 -2.66
N SER A 55 -2.27 -5.98 -3.51
CA SER A 55 -2.38 -5.19 -4.74
C SER A 55 -1.17 -5.41 -5.64
N ASN A 56 -1.35 -5.27 -6.94
CA ASN A 56 -0.24 -4.99 -7.85
C ASN A 56 0.21 -3.54 -7.60
N SER A 57 1.49 -3.31 -7.22
CA SER A 57 1.93 -2.03 -6.68
C SER A 57 3.16 -1.41 -7.36
N HIS A 58 3.55 -1.89 -8.54
CA HIS A 58 4.74 -1.40 -9.25
C HIS A 58 4.35 -0.42 -10.34
N VAL A 59 4.67 0.88 -10.16
CA VAL A 59 4.29 1.95 -11.09
C VAL A 59 4.83 1.71 -12.49
N ASP A 60 6.15 1.48 -12.65
CA ASP A 60 6.77 1.32 -13.97
C ASP A 60 6.13 0.16 -14.76
N ARG A 61 5.89 -0.99 -14.10
CA ARG A 61 5.19 -2.12 -14.73
C ARG A 61 3.75 -1.80 -15.10
N SER A 62 3.08 -0.95 -14.34
CA SER A 62 1.71 -0.52 -14.68
C SER A 62 1.67 0.38 -15.91
N ILE A 63 2.77 1.10 -16.19
CA ILE A 63 2.91 1.93 -17.38
C ILE A 63 3.24 1.05 -18.59
N GLU A 64 4.09 0.03 -18.41
CA GLU A 64 4.46 -0.93 -19.47
C GLU A 64 3.28 -1.80 -19.90
N ASP A 65 2.49 -2.31 -18.94
CA ASP A 65 1.34 -3.19 -19.18
C ASP A 65 0.18 -2.86 -18.24
N PRO A 66 -0.65 -1.85 -18.58
CA PRO A 66 -1.67 -1.32 -17.67
C PRO A 66 -2.86 -2.25 -17.45
N VAL A 67 -3.25 -3.04 -18.44
CA VAL A 67 -4.50 -3.83 -18.39
C VAL A 67 -4.51 -4.84 -17.24
N PRO A 68 -3.52 -5.73 -17.06
CA PRO A 68 -3.51 -6.68 -15.96
C PRO A 68 -3.44 -6.00 -14.58
N PHE A 69 -2.83 -4.79 -14.50
CA PHE A 69 -2.80 -4.01 -13.25
C PHE A 69 -4.18 -3.53 -12.86
N VAL A 70 -4.88 -2.89 -13.78
CA VAL A 70 -6.21 -2.33 -13.50
C VAL A 70 -7.22 -3.44 -13.23
N GLU A 71 -7.32 -4.42 -14.14
CA GLU A 71 -8.24 -5.53 -13.99
C GLU A 71 -7.98 -6.36 -12.72
N GLY A 72 -6.70 -6.67 -12.45
CA GLY A 72 -6.31 -7.44 -11.27
C GLY A 72 -6.66 -6.71 -9.97
N ASN A 73 -6.33 -5.43 -9.85
CA ASN A 73 -6.62 -4.65 -8.65
C ASN A 73 -8.11 -4.43 -8.43
N VAL A 74 -8.88 -4.22 -9.50
CA VAL A 74 -10.35 -4.10 -9.43
C VAL A 74 -11.00 -5.43 -9.04
N SER A 75 -10.64 -6.53 -9.69
CA SER A 75 -11.17 -7.85 -9.37
C SER A 75 -10.89 -8.26 -7.93
N LEU A 76 -9.66 -7.98 -7.46
CA LEU A 76 -9.24 -8.28 -6.08
C LEU A 76 -10.12 -7.58 -5.05
N VAL A 77 -10.33 -6.27 -5.19
CA VAL A 77 -11.14 -5.52 -4.22
C VAL A 77 -12.60 -5.95 -4.25
N LEU A 78 -13.16 -6.23 -5.43
CA LEU A 78 -14.52 -6.74 -5.57
C LEU A 78 -14.71 -8.06 -4.82
N ASN A 79 -13.82 -9.03 -5.02
CA ASN A 79 -13.88 -10.32 -4.36
C ASN A 79 -13.76 -10.19 -2.83
N MET A 80 -12.92 -9.28 -2.34
CA MET A 80 -12.76 -9.04 -0.90
C MET A 80 -13.96 -8.30 -0.29
N LEU A 81 -14.59 -7.41 -1.04
CA LEU A 81 -15.81 -6.73 -0.60
C LEU A 81 -17.03 -7.67 -0.61
N GLU A 82 -17.15 -8.56 -1.59
CA GLU A 82 -18.17 -9.62 -1.55
C GLU A 82 -17.96 -10.56 -0.36
N LEU A 83 -16.71 -10.89 -0.03
CA LEU A 83 -16.40 -11.63 1.19
C LEU A 83 -16.82 -10.85 2.44
N ALA A 84 -16.55 -9.55 2.50
CA ALA A 84 -16.96 -8.70 3.63
C ALA A 84 -18.49 -8.63 3.77
N ARG A 85 -19.20 -8.55 2.65
CA ARG A 85 -20.67 -8.55 2.62
C ARG A 85 -21.26 -9.85 3.16
N GLU A 86 -20.63 -10.99 2.88
CA GLU A 86 -21.04 -12.30 3.35
C GLU A 86 -20.71 -12.51 4.84
N PHE A 87 -19.47 -12.21 5.25
CA PHE A 87 -18.95 -12.50 6.60
C PHE A 87 -19.24 -11.41 7.63
N LYS A 88 -19.64 -10.22 7.20
CA LYS A 88 -20.00 -9.09 8.05
C LYS A 88 -18.93 -8.78 9.13
N PRO A 89 -17.69 -8.50 8.73
CA PRO A 89 -16.64 -8.12 9.67
C PRO A 89 -16.99 -6.82 10.38
N SER A 90 -16.37 -6.58 11.54
CA SER A 90 -16.51 -5.30 12.25
C SER A 90 -15.76 -4.15 11.57
N LEU A 91 -14.84 -4.46 10.65
CA LEU A 91 -14.08 -3.46 9.87
C LEU A 91 -13.53 -4.09 8.59
N PHE A 92 -13.64 -3.34 7.50
CA PHE A 92 -12.94 -3.59 6.23
C PHE A 92 -11.99 -2.41 5.96
N LEU A 93 -10.70 -2.63 6.12
CA LEU A 93 -9.69 -1.61 5.83
C LEU A 93 -9.20 -1.77 4.39
N GLN A 94 -9.46 -0.76 3.56
CA GLN A 94 -8.89 -0.65 2.21
C GLN A 94 -7.56 0.09 2.29
N PHE A 95 -6.46 -0.66 2.15
CA PHE A 95 -5.13 -0.07 2.11
C PHE A 95 -4.88 0.54 0.73
N SER A 96 -4.82 1.87 0.66
CA SER A 96 -4.60 2.65 -0.55
C SER A 96 -3.26 3.39 -0.51
N THR A 97 -3.10 4.40 -1.31
CA THR A 97 -1.85 5.16 -1.49
C THR A 97 -2.15 6.64 -1.65
N ASP A 98 -1.22 7.48 -1.23
CA ASP A 98 -1.18 8.92 -1.51
C ASP A 98 -1.17 9.26 -3.01
N GLU A 99 -0.65 8.36 -3.84
CA GLU A 99 -0.57 8.56 -5.29
C GLU A 99 -1.94 8.73 -5.98
N VAL A 100 -3.04 8.42 -5.30
CA VAL A 100 -4.40 8.67 -5.83
C VAL A 100 -4.67 10.16 -5.99
N TYR A 101 -4.06 11.02 -5.18
CA TYR A 101 -4.19 12.47 -5.28
C TYR A 101 -3.41 13.07 -6.46
N GLY A 102 -2.43 12.32 -6.98
CA GLY A 102 -1.50 12.81 -7.99
C GLY A 102 -0.32 13.60 -7.41
N PRO A 103 0.50 14.21 -8.28
CA PRO A 103 1.63 15.03 -7.85
C PRO A 103 1.16 16.29 -7.11
N ALA A 104 1.66 16.50 -5.90
CA ALA A 104 1.38 17.72 -5.14
C ALA A 104 2.20 18.91 -5.71
N PRO A 105 1.61 20.09 -5.91
CA PRO A 105 2.36 21.30 -6.13
C PRO A 105 3.27 21.60 -4.93
N LYS A 106 4.39 22.27 -5.16
CA LYS A 106 5.35 22.59 -4.09
C LYS A 106 4.67 23.38 -2.96
N GLY A 107 4.81 22.87 -1.73
CA GLY A 107 4.25 23.49 -0.53
C GLY A 107 2.74 23.29 -0.37
N VAL A 108 2.16 22.34 -1.08
CA VAL A 108 0.75 21.97 -0.95
C VAL A 108 0.68 20.54 -0.38
N ASP A 109 0.01 20.41 0.75
CA ASP A 109 -0.32 19.11 1.34
C ASP A 109 -1.77 18.74 1.00
N PHE A 110 -2.00 17.46 0.72
CA PHE A 110 -3.34 16.93 0.47
C PHE A 110 -3.99 16.44 1.76
N GLU A 111 -5.23 16.85 1.94
CA GLU A 111 -6.10 16.35 2.99
C GLU A 111 -6.79 15.06 2.54
N GLU A 112 -7.42 14.34 3.47
CA GLU A 112 -8.03 13.03 3.25
C GLU A 112 -9.05 13.01 2.12
N TRP A 113 -9.81 14.09 1.95
CA TRP A 113 -10.85 14.21 0.91
C TRP A 113 -10.47 15.18 -0.22
N SER A 114 -9.19 15.44 -0.40
CA SER A 114 -8.69 16.15 -1.57
C SER A 114 -9.07 15.44 -2.86
N THR A 115 -9.13 16.21 -3.95
CA THR A 115 -9.51 15.66 -5.26
C THR A 115 -8.57 14.56 -5.71
N ILE A 116 -9.14 13.46 -6.19
CA ILE A 116 -8.40 12.30 -6.72
C ILE A 116 -8.06 12.55 -8.18
N ILE A 117 -6.76 12.70 -8.50
CA ILE A 117 -6.23 12.93 -9.86
C ILE A 117 -5.01 12.02 -10.08
N PRO A 118 -5.21 10.71 -10.26
CA PRO A 118 -4.12 9.75 -10.37
C PRO A 118 -3.29 10.00 -11.64
N SER A 119 -1.97 9.88 -11.54
CA SER A 119 -1.03 10.19 -12.62
C SER A 119 -0.52 8.98 -13.42
N ASN A 120 -0.89 7.78 -13.02
CA ASN A 120 -0.45 6.54 -13.67
C ASN A 120 -1.48 5.42 -13.49
N PRO A 121 -1.39 4.30 -14.28
CA PRO A 121 -2.37 3.21 -14.20
C PRO A 121 -2.45 2.53 -12.84
N TYR A 122 -1.33 2.41 -12.11
CA TYR A 122 -1.35 1.89 -10.74
C TYR A 122 -2.19 2.77 -9.82
N SER A 123 -1.89 4.07 -9.74
CA SER A 123 -2.64 5.00 -8.89
C SER A 123 -4.11 5.10 -9.31
N ALA A 124 -4.41 5.04 -10.62
CA ALA A 124 -5.78 4.97 -11.11
C ALA A 124 -6.50 3.69 -10.66
N SER A 125 -5.82 2.53 -10.66
CA SER A 125 -6.40 1.29 -10.17
C SER A 125 -6.66 1.31 -8.66
N LYS A 126 -5.82 2.01 -7.88
CA LYS A 126 -6.01 2.22 -6.44
C LYS A 126 -7.19 3.16 -6.18
N ALA A 127 -7.31 4.25 -6.93
CA ALA A 127 -8.47 5.14 -6.88
C ALA A 127 -9.79 4.40 -7.22
N ALA A 128 -9.75 3.51 -8.20
CA ALA A 128 -10.89 2.64 -8.51
C ALA A 128 -11.25 1.71 -7.33
N GLN A 129 -10.25 1.14 -6.64
CA GLN A 129 -10.49 0.33 -5.44
C GLN A 129 -11.19 1.14 -4.34
N GLU A 130 -10.78 2.39 -4.10
CA GLU A 130 -11.44 3.28 -3.14
C GLU A 130 -12.90 3.57 -3.54
N ALA A 131 -13.13 3.95 -4.79
CA ALA A 131 -14.47 4.23 -5.29
C ALA A 131 -15.41 3.02 -5.14
N ILE A 132 -14.92 1.82 -5.43
CA ILE A 132 -15.66 0.57 -5.25
C ILE A 132 -15.93 0.32 -3.76
N ALA A 133 -14.95 0.48 -2.88
CA ALA A 133 -15.12 0.32 -1.43
C ALA A 133 -16.15 1.31 -0.88
N ILE A 134 -16.14 2.58 -1.29
CA ILE A 134 -17.13 3.60 -0.93
C ILE A 134 -18.52 3.18 -1.39
N SER A 135 -18.66 2.61 -2.59
CA SER A 135 -19.95 2.13 -3.08
C SER A 135 -20.52 0.99 -2.23
N TYR A 136 -19.67 0.08 -1.75
CA TYR A 136 -20.07 -1.00 -0.85
C TYR A 136 -20.44 -0.52 0.57
N TRP A 137 -19.71 0.45 1.08
CA TRP A 137 -20.04 1.13 2.33
C TRP A 137 -21.44 1.74 2.25
N ARG A 138 -21.72 2.46 1.16
CA ARG A 138 -23.01 3.16 0.96
C ARG A 138 -24.17 2.22 0.66
N THR A 139 -23.95 1.21 -0.19
CA THR A 139 -25.02 0.37 -0.72
C THR A 139 -25.32 -0.83 0.18
N TYR A 140 -24.28 -1.41 0.77
CA TYR A 140 -24.39 -2.68 1.49
C TYR A 140 -24.03 -2.57 2.98
N GLY A 141 -23.70 -1.38 3.46
CA GLY A 141 -23.32 -1.16 4.86
C GLY A 141 -22.02 -1.86 5.27
N VAL A 142 -21.12 -2.14 4.32
CA VAL A 142 -19.80 -2.70 4.66
C VAL A 142 -19.02 -1.65 5.46
N PRO A 143 -18.50 -1.96 6.65
CA PRO A 143 -17.82 -1.00 7.52
C PRO A 143 -16.40 -0.66 6.98
N VAL A 144 -16.35 0.20 5.98
CA VAL A 144 -15.12 0.55 5.25
C VAL A 144 -14.35 1.65 5.97
N VAL A 145 -13.03 1.46 6.07
CA VAL A 145 -12.05 2.48 6.38
C VAL A 145 -11.01 2.50 5.26
N ILE A 146 -10.61 3.68 4.79
CA ILE A 146 -9.61 3.85 3.74
C ILE A 146 -8.34 4.44 4.35
N THR A 147 -7.17 3.92 3.98
CA THR A 147 -5.87 4.52 4.34
C THR A 147 -5.08 4.88 3.10
N ASN A 148 -4.74 6.16 2.94
CA ASN A 148 -3.84 6.65 1.91
C ASN A 148 -2.42 6.72 2.50
N THR A 149 -1.63 5.69 2.21
CA THR A 149 -0.34 5.48 2.85
C THR A 149 0.80 5.88 1.91
N MET A 150 1.70 6.70 2.43
CA MET A 150 2.94 7.08 1.75
C MET A 150 3.88 5.88 1.55
N ASN A 151 4.97 6.10 0.81
CA ASN A 151 5.93 5.05 0.46
C ASN A 151 6.51 4.36 1.69
N LEU A 152 6.09 3.12 1.92
CA LEU A 152 6.63 2.29 2.99
C LEU A 152 7.99 1.70 2.60
N PHE A 153 8.89 1.62 3.57
CA PHE A 153 10.16 0.90 3.44
C PHE A 153 10.43 0.03 4.67
N GLY A 154 11.30 -0.95 4.53
CA GLY A 154 11.64 -1.83 5.65
C GLY A 154 12.43 -3.07 5.22
N GLN A 155 12.75 -3.92 6.20
CA GLN A 155 13.42 -5.19 5.94
C GLN A 155 12.63 -6.04 4.94
N THR A 156 13.33 -6.78 4.10
CA THR A 156 12.76 -7.67 3.09
C THR A 156 11.92 -6.98 2.01
N GLN A 157 11.99 -5.64 1.90
CA GLN A 157 11.35 -4.91 0.80
C GLN A 157 11.83 -5.42 -0.55
N ASP A 158 10.95 -5.38 -1.54
CA ASP A 158 11.28 -5.73 -2.91
C ASP A 158 12.50 -4.94 -3.40
N PRO A 159 13.56 -5.60 -3.92
CA PRO A 159 14.79 -4.95 -4.38
C PRO A 159 14.59 -4.03 -5.60
N GLU A 160 13.42 -4.01 -6.24
CA GLU A 160 13.07 -3.05 -7.28
C GLU A 160 12.61 -1.71 -6.70
N LYS A 161 12.17 -1.67 -5.44
CA LYS A 161 11.76 -0.42 -4.78
C LYS A 161 12.97 0.48 -4.49
N TYR A 162 12.73 1.79 -4.49
CA TYR A 162 13.79 2.80 -4.51
C TYR A 162 14.83 2.61 -3.40
N ILE A 163 14.43 2.55 -2.13
CA ILE A 163 15.36 2.42 -0.99
C ILE A 163 16.14 1.11 -1.05
N ALA A 164 15.49 -0.01 -1.35
CA ALA A 164 16.16 -1.30 -1.43
C ALA A 164 17.17 -1.34 -2.60
N ARG A 165 16.79 -0.77 -3.76
CA ARG A 165 17.67 -0.63 -4.92
C ARG A 165 18.84 0.31 -4.63
N LEU A 166 18.58 1.42 -3.95
CA LEU A 166 19.58 2.39 -3.51
C LEU A 166 20.65 1.74 -2.63
N ILE A 167 20.25 1.05 -1.57
CA ILE A 167 21.16 0.33 -0.67
C ILE A 167 22.02 -0.67 -1.44
N ARG A 168 21.41 -1.47 -2.33
CA ARG A 168 22.13 -2.45 -3.14
C ARG A 168 23.15 -1.79 -4.06
N ASN A 169 22.77 -0.72 -4.76
CA ASN A 169 23.65 -0.04 -5.70
C ASN A 169 24.83 0.62 -4.96
N ILE A 170 24.58 1.28 -3.82
CA ILE A 170 25.65 1.86 -2.98
C ILE A 170 26.57 0.76 -2.44
N HIS A 171 26.02 -0.39 -2.02
CA HIS A 171 26.81 -1.51 -1.53
C HIS A 171 27.77 -2.06 -2.59
N ASN A 172 27.33 -2.11 -3.84
CA ASN A 172 28.09 -2.65 -4.96
C ASN A 172 28.95 -1.60 -5.68
N ASP A 173 28.99 -0.35 -5.23
CA ASP A 173 29.62 0.79 -5.91
C ASP A 173 29.03 1.06 -7.31
N ASP A 174 27.79 0.63 -7.57
CA ASP A 174 27.07 0.87 -8.81
C ASP A 174 26.53 2.31 -8.87
N VAL A 175 26.25 2.78 -10.10
CA VAL A 175 25.63 4.10 -10.31
C VAL A 175 24.17 4.09 -9.85
N VAL A 176 23.83 4.99 -8.94
CA VAL A 176 22.45 5.26 -8.53
C VAL A 176 21.80 6.22 -9.53
N ILE A 177 20.66 5.81 -10.10
CA ILE A 177 19.87 6.70 -10.96
C ILE A 177 18.84 7.42 -10.08
N VAL A 178 18.94 8.74 -10.04
CA VAL A 178 17.97 9.63 -9.39
C VAL A 178 17.19 10.36 -10.49
N HIS A 179 15.87 10.19 -10.46
CA HIS A 179 14.98 10.87 -11.41
C HIS A 179 14.77 12.31 -11.01
N GLY A 180 14.99 13.23 -11.94
CA GLY A 180 14.85 14.67 -11.76
C GLY A 180 15.72 15.48 -12.70
N LYS A 181 15.51 16.80 -12.71
CA LYS A 181 16.32 17.78 -13.42
C LYS A 181 16.97 18.72 -12.41
N GLU A 182 18.28 18.86 -12.42
CA GLU A 182 19.07 19.80 -11.61
C GLU A 182 18.53 20.11 -10.19
N ARG A 183 17.47 20.93 -10.08
CA ARG A 183 16.85 21.34 -8.81
C ARG A 183 15.41 20.87 -8.64
N ASP A 184 14.89 20.09 -9.60
CA ASP A 184 13.53 19.55 -9.59
C ASP A 184 13.62 18.03 -9.43
N ILE A 185 13.93 17.61 -8.21
CA ILE A 185 14.04 16.21 -7.82
C ILE A 185 12.80 15.84 -7.02
N GLY A 186 12.15 14.73 -7.38
CA GLY A 186 10.97 14.27 -6.68
C GLY A 186 11.26 13.93 -5.21
N SER A 187 10.36 14.33 -4.33
CA SER A 187 10.42 14.11 -2.88
C SER A 187 9.29 13.21 -2.39
N ARG A 188 9.46 12.64 -1.20
CA ARG A 188 8.46 11.79 -0.54
C ARG A 188 8.60 11.88 0.98
N PHE A 189 7.48 11.67 1.67
CA PHE A 189 7.43 11.42 3.11
C PHE A 189 7.56 9.90 3.34
N TYR A 190 8.79 9.41 3.40
CA TYR A 190 9.04 7.99 3.60
C TYR A 190 8.65 7.52 5.00
N LEU A 191 7.97 6.37 5.09
CA LEU A 191 7.51 5.81 6.35
C LEU A 191 8.05 4.38 6.53
N HIS A 192 8.60 4.08 7.70
CA HIS A 192 9.01 2.70 7.98
C HIS A 192 7.78 1.79 8.13
N ALA A 193 7.86 0.57 7.60
CA ALA A 193 6.74 -0.38 7.58
C ALA A 193 6.17 -0.71 8.97
N ARG A 194 7.00 -0.65 10.04
CA ARG A 194 6.52 -0.80 11.43
C ARG A 194 5.58 0.33 11.81
N ASN A 195 5.93 1.58 11.49
CA ASN A 195 5.09 2.73 11.81
C ASN A 195 3.76 2.67 11.02
N GLY A 196 3.82 2.23 9.76
CA GLY A 196 2.61 1.97 8.98
C GLY A 196 1.74 0.87 9.60
N ALA A 197 2.34 -0.21 10.09
CA ALA A 197 1.63 -1.27 10.80
C ALA A 197 1.04 -0.79 12.14
N ASP A 198 1.78 0.02 12.89
CA ASP A 198 1.31 0.61 14.16
C ASP A 198 0.13 1.56 13.92
N ALA A 199 0.16 2.37 12.85
CA ALA A 199 -0.97 3.22 12.46
C ALA A 199 -2.21 2.38 12.13
N VAL A 200 -2.07 1.31 11.33
CA VAL A 200 -3.18 0.39 11.04
C VAL A 200 -3.72 -0.26 12.31
N LEU A 201 -2.85 -0.73 13.20
CA LEU A 201 -3.27 -1.30 14.49
C LEU A 201 -3.97 -0.28 15.39
N PHE A 202 -3.53 0.97 15.38
CA PHE A 202 -4.20 2.05 16.10
C PHE A 202 -5.62 2.26 15.59
N ILE A 203 -5.80 2.35 14.26
CA ILE A 203 -7.11 2.48 13.60
C ILE A 203 -8.00 1.32 14.01
N VAL A 204 -7.55 0.08 13.81
CA VAL A 204 -8.34 -1.14 14.11
C VAL A 204 -8.78 -1.22 15.58
N LYS A 205 -7.94 -0.73 16.51
CA LYS A 205 -8.22 -0.85 17.95
C LYS A 205 -9.03 0.31 18.53
N ASN A 206 -8.91 1.50 17.96
CA ASN A 206 -9.39 2.73 18.62
C ASN A 206 -10.42 3.49 17.80
N LEU A 207 -10.53 3.25 16.50
CA LEU A 207 -11.37 4.01 15.60
C LEU A 207 -12.42 3.06 14.97
N PRO A 208 -13.60 2.88 15.59
CA PRO A 208 -14.66 2.11 14.98
C PRO A 208 -15.10 2.80 13.68
N PRO A 209 -15.33 2.04 12.59
CA PRO A 209 -15.74 2.63 11.32
C PRO A 209 -17.11 3.28 11.41
N VAL A 210 -17.26 4.44 10.78
CA VAL A 210 -18.55 5.12 10.67
C VAL A 210 -19.45 4.38 9.69
N HIS A 211 -20.70 4.17 10.07
CA HIS A 211 -21.70 3.57 9.21
C HIS A 211 -22.42 4.65 8.38
N TYR A 212 -22.81 4.32 7.16
CA TYR A 212 -23.44 5.28 6.23
C TYR A 212 -24.69 5.98 6.82
N GLU A 213 -25.48 5.27 7.59
CA GLU A 213 -26.69 5.81 8.23
C GLU A 213 -26.40 6.79 9.37
N GLU A 214 -25.19 6.79 9.91
CA GLU A 214 -24.73 7.58 11.05
C GLU A 214 -23.88 8.78 10.64
N ASP A 215 -23.37 8.81 9.41
CA ASP A 215 -22.45 9.86 8.96
C ASP A 215 -23.17 11.03 8.30
N VAL A 216 -23.06 12.19 8.93
CA VAL A 216 -23.60 13.47 8.43
C VAL A 216 -22.91 13.90 7.12
N ASN A 217 -21.65 13.55 6.92
CA ASN A 217 -20.87 13.91 5.73
C ASN A 217 -21.07 12.93 4.58
N MET A 218 -21.68 11.78 4.83
CA MET A 218 -21.96 10.74 3.85
C MET A 218 -20.71 10.17 3.15
N VAL A 219 -19.59 10.09 3.88
CA VAL A 219 -18.29 9.54 3.42
C VAL A 219 -17.74 8.57 4.48
N PRO A 220 -17.08 7.47 4.10
CA PRO A 220 -16.44 6.59 5.06
C PRO A 220 -15.18 7.22 5.67
N ASP A 221 -14.72 6.69 6.80
CA ASP A 221 -13.47 7.12 7.40
C ASP A 221 -12.30 6.95 6.43
N ARG A 222 -11.46 7.98 6.38
CA ARG A 222 -10.24 8.02 5.57
C ARG A 222 -9.11 8.63 6.39
N TYR A 223 -7.92 8.06 6.27
CA TYR A 223 -6.72 8.53 6.99
C TYR A 223 -5.51 8.57 6.08
N ASN A 224 -4.82 9.70 6.03
CA ASN A 224 -3.50 9.81 5.43
C ASN A 224 -2.44 9.31 6.42
N ILE A 225 -1.66 8.31 6.02
CA ILE A 225 -0.58 7.74 6.83
C ILE A 225 0.75 8.14 6.20
N VAL A 226 1.42 9.10 6.81
CA VAL A 226 2.60 9.76 6.25
C VAL A 226 3.77 9.74 7.23
N GLY A 227 5.01 9.92 6.73
CA GLY A 227 6.18 10.18 7.55
C GLY A 227 6.25 11.65 7.98
N ASP A 228 7.09 11.95 8.97
CA ASP A 228 7.21 13.30 9.54
C ASP A 228 8.03 14.25 8.68
N VAL A 229 8.91 13.71 7.82
CA VAL A 229 9.89 14.51 7.07
C VAL A 229 9.79 14.22 5.58
N GLU A 230 9.64 15.28 4.79
CA GLU A 230 9.79 15.21 3.35
C GLU A 230 11.28 15.17 2.99
N LEU A 231 11.70 14.21 2.18
CA LEU A 231 13.05 14.07 1.67
C LEU A 231 13.02 13.97 0.15
N ASP A 232 13.85 14.75 -0.54
CA ASP A 232 14.07 14.51 -1.94
C ASP A 232 14.90 13.22 -2.17
N ASN A 233 14.76 12.64 -3.35
CA ASN A 233 15.37 11.35 -3.63
C ASN A 233 16.91 11.40 -3.65
N LEU A 234 17.54 12.55 -3.93
CA LEU A 234 18.99 12.70 -3.87
C LEU A 234 19.47 12.87 -2.42
N GLU A 235 18.80 13.70 -1.66
CA GLU A 235 19.08 13.88 -0.22
C GLU A 235 19.00 12.54 0.53
N LEU A 236 17.96 11.75 0.24
CA LEU A 236 17.83 10.40 0.78
C LEU A 236 19.00 9.50 0.35
N ALA A 237 19.41 9.56 -0.92
CA ALA A 237 20.54 8.76 -1.42
C ALA A 237 21.85 9.13 -0.73
N GLU A 238 22.12 10.43 -0.53
CA GLU A 238 23.28 10.93 0.20
C GLU A 238 23.27 10.52 1.67
N MET A 239 22.09 10.57 2.31
CA MET A 239 21.90 10.13 3.69
C MET A 239 22.22 8.63 3.84
N VAL A 240 21.69 7.78 2.96
CA VAL A 240 21.94 6.34 2.98
C VAL A 240 23.41 6.03 2.74
N ALA A 241 24.05 6.69 1.77
CA ALA A 241 25.48 6.51 1.50
C ALA A 241 26.34 6.88 2.72
N ARG A 242 26.06 8.00 3.38
CA ARG A 242 26.72 8.40 4.64
C ARG A 242 26.55 7.35 5.74
N MET A 243 25.34 6.86 5.93
CA MET A 243 25.06 5.82 6.94
C MET A 243 25.81 4.51 6.65
N MET A 244 26.03 4.18 5.38
CA MET A 244 26.79 3.01 4.95
C MET A 244 28.30 3.23 4.96
N GLY A 245 28.80 4.45 5.28
CA GLY A 245 30.22 4.81 5.19
C GLY A 245 30.78 4.75 3.75
N ARG A 246 29.93 5.03 2.76
CA ARG A 246 30.26 4.95 1.33
C ARG A 246 30.12 6.30 0.63
N THR A 247 30.79 6.46 -0.50
CA THR A 247 30.61 7.60 -1.39
C THR A 247 29.47 7.31 -2.36
N LEU A 248 28.56 8.27 -2.56
CA LEU A 248 27.48 8.14 -3.51
C LEU A 248 27.99 8.40 -4.95
N ASN A 249 27.84 7.41 -5.82
CA ASN A 249 28.02 7.57 -7.27
C ASN A 249 26.63 7.63 -7.91
N TYR A 250 26.23 8.78 -8.46
CA TYR A 250 24.89 8.96 -9.00
C TYR A 250 24.85 9.67 -10.34
N LYS A 251 23.74 9.51 -11.05
CA LYS A 251 23.37 10.26 -12.26
C LYS A 251 21.93 10.72 -12.17
N LEU A 252 21.68 11.98 -12.52
CA LEU A 252 20.34 12.49 -12.75
C LEU A 252 19.82 11.98 -14.10
N LYS A 253 18.57 11.55 -14.12
CA LYS A 253 17.86 11.14 -15.33
C LYS A 253 16.52 11.86 -15.39
N ASN A 254 16.29 12.59 -16.48
CA ASN A 254 14.97 13.20 -16.74
C ASN A 254 13.91 12.11 -16.90
N PHE A 255 12.67 12.45 -16.50
CA PHE A 255 11.49 11.66 -16.83
C PHE A 255 11.22 11.67 -18.31
#